data_4b6b4c93aeb8833e6bced23ad328821b
#
_entry.id   4b6b4c93aeb8833e6bced23ad328821b
#
_cell.length_a   1.000
_cell.length_b   1.000
_cell.length_c   1.000
_cell.angle_alpha   90.00
_cell.angle_beta   90.00
_cell.angle_gamma   90.00
#
_symmetry.space_group_name_H-M   'P 1'
#
loop_
_entity.id
_entity.type
_entity.pdbx_description
1 polymer ?
#
loop_
_entity_poly.entity_id
_entity_poly.type
_entity_poly.pdbx_seq_one_letter_code
_entity_poly.pdbx_strand_id
1 'polypeptide(L)'
;MGPLSGVTARWPRVTSGVLLLAAVGLIVALGARPATAIHAHLSRQSVLEAAFEGYDRKAFPRVEAKLMHRRDLQRADSQWNGSPPDELIWVVAISGNYGISPSFGCCSVPSDYPGHNTWGLVIFVDGPGAPSAKELEVSYHGDWPPFFDQLPDLAAS
;
A
#
# COMPACT_ATOMS: atom_id res chain seq x y z
N MET A 1 31.13 -14.57 -80.79
CA MET A 1 31.08 -15.18 -79.47
C MET A 1 31.37 -14.07 -78.41
N GLY A 2 30.32 -13.48 -77.87
CA GLY A 2 30.45 -12.44 -76.84
C GLY A 2 29.83 -12.91 -75.55
N PRO A 3 30.39 -12.66 -74.39
CA PRO A 3 29.84 -13.07 -73.12
C PRO A 3 28.75 -12.14 -72.63
N LEU A 4 27.69 -12.72 -72.10
CA LEU A 4 26.54 -12.05 -71.49
C LEU A 4 26.92 -11.49 -70.11
N SER A 5 26.79 -10.19 -69.90
CA SER A 5 26.96 -9.55 -68.62
C SER A 5 25.74 -9.77 -67.75
N GLY A 6 25.92 -10.46 -66.63
CA GLY A 6 24.89 -10.61 -65.60
C GLY A 6 24.68 -9.35 -64.79
N VAL A 7 23.47 -8.81 -64.80
CA VAL A 7 23.03 -7.73 -63.95
C VAL A 7 22.54 -8.31 -62.63
N THR A 8 23.30 -8.15 -61.54
CA THR A 8 22.87 -8.49 -60.20
C THR A 8 22.08 -7.35 -59.60
N ALA A 9 20.77 -7.50 -59.51
CA ALA A 9 19.90 -6.57 -58.79
C ALA A 9 20.19 -6.62 -57.28
N ARG A 10 20.74 -5.53 -56.70
CA ARG A 10 20.85 -5.32 -55.27
C ARG A 10 19.52 -4.81 -54.74
N TRP A 11 18.85 -5.61 -53.94
CA TRP A 11 17.66 -5.20 -53.18
C TRP A 11 18.10 -4.42 -51.92
N PRO A 12 17.48 -3.27 -51.59
CA PRO A 12 17.81 -2.54 -50.37
C PRO A 12 17.18 -3.23 -49.14
N ARG A 13 18.04 -3.67 -48.21
CA ARG A 13 17.66 -4.23 -46.90
C ARG A 13 17.41 -3.13 -45.89
N VAL A 14 16.36 -2.31 -46.04
CA VAL A 14 16.11 -1.18 -45.12
C VAL A 14 14.62 -1.05 -44.78
N THR A 15 13.91 -2.10 -44.43
CA THR A 15 12.51 -1.95 -43.98
C THR A 15 12.10 -2.76 -42.77
N SER A 16 12.97 -3.62 -42.21
CA SER A 16 12.56 -4.48 -41.09
C SER A 16 12.67 -3.83 -39.71
N GLY A 17 13.46 -2.75 -39.54
CA GLY A 17 13.70 -2.11 -38.20
C GLY A 17 12.56 -1.19 -37.74
N VAL A 18 11.89 -0.52 -38.67
CA VAL A 18 10.87 0.50 -38.30
C VAL A 18 9.54 -0.14 -37.86
N LEU A 19 9.18 -1.28 -38.45
CA LEU A 19 7.95 -2.00 -38.08
C LEU A 19 8.00 -2.62 -36.66
N LEU A 20 9.19 -3.06 -36.20
CA LEU A 20 9.36 -3.64 -34.87
C LEU A 20 9.23 -2.58 -33.76
N LEU A 21 9.73 -1.37 -33.99
CA LEU A 21 9.61 -0.27 -33.03
C LEU A 21 8.15 0.22 -32.90
N ALA A 22 7.39 0.22 -33.98
CA ALA A 22 5.96 0.60 -33.95
C ALA A 22 5.12 -0.43 -33.18
N ALA A 23 5.42 -1.74 -33.30
CA ALA A 23 4.71 -2.80 -32.58
C ALA A 23 4.97 -2.77 -31.07
N VAL A 24 6.20 -2.49 -30.63
CA VAL A 24 6.55 -2.37 -29.20
C VAL A 24 5.90 -1.14 -28.59
N GLY A 25 5.87 -0.02 -29.30
CA GLY A 25 5.19 1.20 -28.82
C GLY A 25 3.68 1.01 -28.65
N LEU A 26 3.03 0.25 -29.51
CA LEU A 26 1.58 -0.02 -29.42
C LEU A 26 1.23 -0.95 -28.25
N ILE A 27 2.07 -1.94 -27.94
CA ILE A 27 1.84 -2.86 -26.80
C ILE A 27 1.95 -2.12 -25.48
N VAL A 28 2.89 -1.18 -25.33
CA VAL A 28 3.04 -0.37 -24.11
C VAL A 28 1.85 0.58 -23.94
N ALA A 29 1.32 1.15 -25.01
CA ALA A 29 0.16 2.05 -24.94
C ALA A 29 -1.16 1.35 -24.58
N LEU A 30 -1.33 0.07 -24.96
CA LEU A 30 -2.53 -0.71 -24.65
C LEU A 30 -2.53 -1.31 -23.24
N GLY A 31 -1.37 -1.33 -22.55
CA GLY A 31 -1.23 -1.87 -21.19
C GLY A 31 -1.50 -0.87 -20.05
N ALA A 32 -1.44 0.41 -20.32
CA ALA A 32 -1.69 1.43 -19.33
C ALA A 32 -3.21 1.66 -19.16
N ARG A 33 -3.89 0.81 -18.40
CA ARG A 33 -5.21 1.16 -17.87
C ARG A 33 -5.02 2.39 -16.98
N PRO A 34 -5.78 3.49 -17.20
CA PRO A 34 -5.75 4.59 -16.24
C PRO A 34 -6.14 4.02 -14.88
N ALA A 35 -5.24 4.13 -13.91
CA ALA A 35 -5.58 3.82 -12.54
C ALA A 35 -6.77 4.71 -12.20
N THR A 36 -7.92 4.12 -11.91
CA THR A 36 -9.10 4.86 -11.47
C THR A 36 -8.68 5.55 -10.18
N ALA A 37 -8.60 6.88 -10.18
CA ALA A 37 -8.25 7.63 -9.00
C ALA A 37 -9.28 7.31 -7.90
N ILE A 38 -8.82 6.77 -6.81
CA ILE A 38 -9.67 6.46 -5.66
C ILE A 38 -9.78 7.76 -4.87
N HIS A 39 -11.02 8.26 -4.73
CA HIS A 39 -11.30 9.41 -3.89
C HIS A 39 -11.47 8.96 -2.44
N ALA A 40 -10.43 9.14 -1.64
CA ALA A 40 -10.52 8.97 -0.21
C ALA A 40 -11.28 10.16 0.42
N HIS A 41 -12.09 9.88 1.44
CA HIS A 41 -12.76 10.90 2.25
C HIS A 41 -11.79 11.51 3.28
N LEU A 42 -10.91 10.68 3.83
CA LEU A 42 -9.91 11.08 4.82
C LEU A 42 -8.56 11.32 4.14
N SER A 43 -7.82 12.30 4.62
CA SER A 43 -6.44 12.51 4.21
C SER A 43 -5.48 11.67 5.07
N ARG A 44 -4.31 11.33 4.50
CA ARG A 44 -3.24 10.66 5.25
C ARG A 44 -2.86 11.45 6.51
N GLN A 45 -2.81 12.77 6.39
CA GLN A 45 -2.46 13.62 7.52
C GLN A 45 -3.51 13.56 8.62
N SER A 46 -4.81 13.62 8.27
CA SER A 46 -5.87 13.58 9.27
C SER A 46 -5.92 12.26 10.05
N VAL A 47 -5.67 11.12 9.39
CA VAL A 47 -5.62 9.83 10.10
C VAL A 47 -4.36 9.69 10.97
N LEU A 48 -3.22 10.26 10.53
CA LEU A 48 -2.03 10.31 11.36
C LEU A 48 -2.24 11.18 12.61
N GLU A 49 -2.84 12.35 12.46
CA GLU A 49 -3.17 13.22 13.59
C GLU A 49 -4.10 12.53 14.58
N ALA A 50 -5.14 11.85 14.09
CA ALA A 50 -6.06 11.09 14.92
C ALA A 50 -5.41 9.89 15.61
N ALA A 51 -4.49 9.18 14.92
CA ALA A 51 -3.76 8.06 15.53
C ALA A 51 -2.85 8.50 16.68
N PHE A 52 -2.39 9.76 16.67
CA PHE A 52 -1.51 10.32 17.68
C PHE A 52 -2.22 11.27 18.65
N GLU A 53 -3.54 11.27 18.69
CA GLU A 53 -4.27 12.07 19.67
C GLU A 53 -3.84 11.68 21.11
N GLY A 54 -3.21 12.60 21.81
CA GLY A 54 -2.66 12.37 23.15
C GLY A 54 -1.25 11.77 23.22
N TYR A 55 -0.57 11.59 22.07
CA TYR A 55 0.80 11.07 22.00
C TYR A 55 1.77 12.04 21.33
N ASP A 56 3.02 12.06 21.78
CA ASP A 56 4.09 12.73 21.04
C ASP A 56 4.60 11.81 19.92
N ARG A 57 4.26 12.14 18.69
CA ARG A 57 4.70 11.38 17.50
C ARG A 57 6.22 11.22 17.42
N LYS A 58 6.99 12.15 17.97
CA LYS A 58 8.45 12.10 17.95
C LYS A 58 9.04 10.96 18.80
N ALA A 59 8.23 10.42 19.72
CA ALA A 59 8.62 9.26 20.52
C ALA A 59 8.66 7.94 19.72
N PHE A 60 8.12 7.94 18.48
CA PHE A 60 7.99 6.73 17.67
C PHE A 60 8.98 6.75 16.51
N PRO A 61 9.88 5.74 16.42
CA PRO A 61 10.96 5.70 15.41
C PRO A 61 10.45 5.62 13.97
N ARG A 62 9.36 4.89 13.74
CA ARG A 62 8.76 4.70 12.42
C ARG A 62 7.24 4.77 12.51
N VAL A 63 6.64 5.54 11.59
CA VAL A 63 5.20 5.69 11.48
C VAL A 63 4.84 5.82 10.02
N GLU A 64 3.94 4.97 9.55
CA GLU A 64 3.45 5.00 8.17
C GLU A 64 1.93 4.79 8.15
N ALA A 65 1.26 5.42 7.18
CA ALA A 65 -0.16 5.23 6.91
C ALA A 65 -0.36 4.85 5.45
N LYS A 66 -1.19 3.84 5.19
CA LYS A 66 -1.55 3.37 3.84
C LYS A 66 -3.05 3.30 3.69
N LEU A 67 -3.55 3.73 2.52
CA LEU A 67 -4.93 3.53 2.10
C LEU A 67 -5.04 2.22 1.31
N MET A 68 -6.00 1.36 1.63
CA MET A 68 -6.20 0.10 0.94
C MET A 68 -7.63 -0.41 1.06
N HIS A 69 -7.97 -1.45 0.30
CA HIS A 69 -9.18 -2.21 0.60
C HIS A 69 -8.93 -3.16 1.78
N ARG A 70 -9.91 -3.34 2.64
CA ARG A 70 -9.81 -4.23 3.81
C ARG A 70 -9.39 -5.65 3.45
N ARG A 71 -9.82 -6.18 2.32
CA ARG A 71 -9.41 -7.50 1.79
C ARG A 71 -7.89 -7.65 1.63
N ASP A 72 -7.17 -6.56 1.39
CA ASP A 72 -5.72 -6.62 1.19
C ASP A 72 -5.02 -6.84 2.55
N LEU A 73 -5.51 -6.21 3.60
CA LEU A 73 -5.08 -6.48 4.97
C LEU A 73 -5.44 -7.90 5.40
N GLN A 74 -6.69 -8.34 5.13
CA GLN A 74 -7.15 -9.70 5.45
C GLN A 74 -6.34 -10.81 4.78
N ARG A 75 -5.83 -10.57 3.57
CA ARG A 75 -4.94 -11.52 2.89
C ARG A 75 -3.55 -11.58 3.51
N ALA A 76 -3.07 -10.47 4.02
CA ALA A 76 -1.75 -10.39 4.64
C ALA A 76 -1.76 -10.95 6.06
N ASP A 77 -2.87 -10.76 6.77
CA ASP A 77 -3.03 -11.29 8.12
C ASP A 77 -4.50 -11.73 8.35
N SER A 78 -4.69 -13.02 8.56
CA SER A 78 -6.01 -13.66 8.67
C SER A 78 -6.77 -13.31 9.95
N GLN A 79 -6.16 -12.70 10.94
CA GLN A 79 -6.87 -12.26 12.15
C GLN A 79 -7.86 -11.11 11.90
N TRP A 80 -7.69 -10.36 10.80
CA TRP A 80 -8.55 -9.25 10.40
C TRP A 80 -9.85 -9.67 9.70
N ASN A 81 -10.33 -10.87 9.93
CA ASN A 81 -11.57 -11.37 9.34
C ASN A 81 -12.80 -10.77 10.01
N GLY A 82 -13.88 -10.55 9.23
CA GLY A 82 -15.22 -10.24 9.77
C GLY A 82 -15.83 -8.90 9.34
N SER A 83 -15.10 -8.06 8.60
CA SER A 83 -15.62 -6.80 8.05
C SER A 83 -15.77 -6.86 6.53
N PRO A 84 -16.56 -5.97 5.89
CA PRO A 84 -16.74 -5.97 4.44
C PRO A 84 -15.41 -5.88 3.69
N PRO A 85 -15.10 -6.81 2.77
CA PRO A 85 -13.79 -6.90 2.13
C PRO A 85 -13.47 -5.72 1.19
N ASP A 86 -14.49 -5.06 0.65
CA ASP A 86 -14.34 -3.95 -0.30
C ASP A 86 -14.32 -2.58 0.37
N GLU A 87 -14.46 -2.53 1.70
CA GLU A 87 -14.38 -1.29 2.47
C GLU A 87 -12.98 -0.66 2.32
N LEU A 88 -12.93 0.65 2.04
CA LEU A 88 -11.69 1.40 2.07
C LEU A 88 -11.31 1.70 3.51
N ILE A 89 -10.06 1.41 3.83
CA ILE A 89 -9.51 1.62 5.17
C ILE A 89 -8.16 2.32 5.09
N TRP A 90 -7.87 3.13 6.08
CA TRP A 90 -6.53 3.58 6.40
C TRP A 90 -5.95 2.69 7.49
N VAL A 91 -4.76 2.18 7.24
CA VAL A 91 -3.98 1.40 8.20
C VAL A 91 -2.76 2.20 8.60
N VAL A 92 -2.66 2.56 9.87
CA VAL A 92 -1.52 3.29 10.43
C VAL A 92 -0.68 2.31 11.25
N ALA A 93 0.55 2.06 10.79
CA ALA A 93 1.53 1.27 11.52
C ALA A 93 2.45 2.19 12.31
N ILE A 94 2.74 1.81 13.55
CA ILE A 94 3.50 2.59 14.52
C ILE A 94 4.51 1.68 15.19
N SER A 95 5.80 1.94 15.02
CA SER A 95 6.88 1.24 15.70
C SER A 95 7.11 1.81 17.09
N GLY A 96 7.44 0.96 18.05
CA GLY A 96 7.69 1.35 19.44
C GLY A 96 6.51 1.09 20.36
N ASN A 97 6.65 1.50 21.61
CA ASN A 97 5.64 1.29 22.64
C ASN A 97 4.44 2.23 22.42
N TYR A 98 3.57 1.84 21.50
CA TYR A 98 2.30 2.51 21.26
C TYR A 98 1.30 2.03 22.30
N GLY A 99 1.27 2.72 23.44
CA GLY A 99 0.39 2.36 24.55
C GLY A 99 -1.08 2.49 24.17
N ILE A 100 -1.88 1.58 24.69
CA ILE A 100 -3.34 1.71 24.62
C ILE A 100 -3.70 2.91 25.49
N SER A 101 -4.12 4.02 24.85
CA SER A 101 -4.71 5.12 25.62
C SER A 101 -5.90 4.57 26.41
N PRO A 102 -6.09 4.99 27.65
CA PRO A 102 -7.27 4.61 28.43
C PRO A 102 -8.59 4.90 27.72
N SER A 103 -8.58 5.78 26.71
CA SER A 103 -9.73 6.11 25.87
C SER A 103 -10.19 4.95 24.97
N PHE A 104 -9.35 3.98 24.67
CA PHE A 104 -9.73 2.79 23.88
C PHE A 104 -10.44 1.70 24.68
N GLY A 105 -10.62 1.88 25.96
CA GLY A 105 -11.64 1.17 26.77
C GLY A 105 -11.63 -0.36 26.82
N CYS A 106 -10.62 -1.04 26.25
CA CYS A 106 -10.57 -2.48 26.28
C CYS A 106 -9.18 -3.00 26.59
N CYS A 107 -9.17 -4.01 27.40
CA CYS A 107 -8.11 -4.96 27.69
C CYS A 107 -7.23 -4.56 28.89
N SER A 108 -7.55 -5.14 30.03
CA SER A 108 -6.59 -5.36 31.08
C SER A 108 -5.45 -6.20 30.49
N VAL A 109 -4.29 -5.58 30.30
CA VAL A 109 -3.06 -6.30 29.96
C VAL A 109 -2.82 -7.29 31.08
N PRO A 110 -2.67 -8.61 30.82
CA PRO A 110 -2.32 -9.58 31.83
C PRO A 110 -1.07 -9.12 32.58
N SER A 111 -1.04 -9.32 33.90
CA SER A 111 0.03 -8.83 34.77
C SER A 111 1.42 -9.48 34.53
N ASP A 112 1.46 -10.49 33.70
CA ASP A 112 2.64 -11.28 33.31
C ASP A 112 3.18 -10.94 31.91
N TYR A 113 2.57 -9.97 31.21
CA TYR A 113 3.12 -9.48 29.95
C TYR A 113 4.32 -8.56 30.18
N PRO A 114 5.40 -8.72 29.37
CA PRO A 114 6.51 -7.78 29.39
C PRO A 114 5.98 -6.41 28.98
N GLY A 115 5.88 -5.49 29.88
CA GLY A 115 5.09 -4.27 29.90
C GLY A 115 5.20 -3.27 28.73
N HIS A 116 5.72 -3.65 27.57
CA HIS A 116 5.87 -2.77 26.42
C HIS A 116 5.62 -3.51 25.09
N ASN A 117 4.61 -3.09 24.34
CA ASN A 117 4.46 -3.52 22.95
C ASN A 117 5.57 -2.91 22.09
N THR A 118 5.90 -3.59 20.99
CA THR A 118 6.97 -3.19 20.08
C THR A 118 6.47 -2.49 18.84
N TRP A 119 5.19 -2.70 18.47
CA TRP A 119 4.50 -1.96 17.44
C TRP A 119 2.97 -2.01 17.63
N GLY A 120 2.27 -1.09 16.95
CA GLY A 120 0.80 -1.07 16.88
C GLY A 120 0.30 -0.81 15.46
N LEU A 121 -0.92 -1.29 15.18
CA LEU A 121 -1.71 -0.97 14.00
C LEU A 121 -3.01 -0.33 14.42
N VAL A 122 -3.33 0.82 13.83
CA VAL A 122 -4.62 1.50 14.03
C VAL A 122 -5.35 1.53 12.70
N ILE A 123 -6.62 1.12 12.71
CA ILE A 123 -7.45 1.07 11.52
C ILE A 123 -8.56 2.11 11.61
N PHE A 124 -8.66 2.91 10.55
CA PHE A 124 -9.74 3.87 10.32
C PHE A 124 -10.52 3.46 9.09
N VAL A 125 -11.83 3.45 9.16
CA VAL A 125 -12.68 3.30 7.97
C VAL A 125 -12.69 4.62 7.22
N ASP A 126 -12.42 4.57 5.91
CA ASP A 126 -12.49 5.75 5.05
C ASP A 126 -13.96 6.12 4.81
N GLY A 127 -14.40 7.20 5.39
CA GLY A 127 -15.79 7.65 5.32
C GLY A 127 -15.92 9.14 5.61
N PRO A 128 -17.12 9.71 5.43
CA PRO A 128 -17.36 11.12 5.69
C PRO A 128 -17.24 11.42 7.19
N GLY A 129 -16.70 12.57 7.51
CA GLY A 129 -16.55 13.08 8.88
C GLY A 129 -15.12 13.02 9.40
N ALA A 130 -14.97 13.19 10.70
CA ALA A 130 -13.66 13.13 11.36
C ALA A 130 -13.16 11.67 11.44
N PRO A 131 -11.84 11.45 11.35
CA PRO A 131 -11.28 10.12 11.54
C PRO A 131 -11.66 9.55 12.90
N SER A 132 -12.13 8.31 12.91
CA SER A 132 -12.43 7.56 14.13
C SER A 132 -11.80 6.19 14.02
N ALA A 133 -10.85 5.89 14.89
CA ALA A 133 -10.24 4.58 14.94
C ALA A 133 -11.29 3.52 15.28
N LYS A 134 -11.28 2.44 14.50
CA LYS A 134 -12.24 1.33 14.65
C LYS A 134 -11.61 0.11 15.30
N GLU A 135 -10.35 -0.13 14.98
CA GLU A 135 -9.63 -1.32 15.42
C GLU A 135 -8.21 -0.94 15.79
N LEU A 136 -7.68 -1.59 16.81
CA LEU A 136 -6.31 -1.46 17.26
C LEU A 136 -5.73 -2.86 17.50
N GLU A 137 -4.56 -3.10 16.93
CA GLU A 137 -3.72 -4.24 17.26
C GLU A 137 -2.41 -3.76 17.86
N VAL A 138 -1.89 -4.49 18.82
CA VAL A 138 -0.54 -4.30 19.37
C VAL A 138 0.20 -5.62 19.40
N SER A 139 1.51 -5.59 19.13
CA SER A 139 2.37 -6.75 19.19
C SER A 139 3.50 -6.54 20.17
N TYR A 140 3.98 -7.65 20.70
CA TYR A 140 5.13 -7.73 21.61
C TYR A 140 6.34 -8.39 20.95
N HIS A 141 6.27 -8.63 19.64
CA HIS A 141 7.31 -9.29 18.85
C HIS A 141 7.66 -8.49 17.60
N GLY A 142 8.97 -8.42 17.35
CA GLY A 142 9.47 -7.64 16.21
C GLY A 142 9.36 -6.12 16.43
N ASP A 143 9.92 -5.34 15.54
CA ASP A 143 9.95 -3.88 15.64
C ASP A 143 8.93 -3.20 14.71
N TRP A 144 8.29 -4.00 13.84
CA TRP A 144 7.37 -3.54 12.79
C TRP A 144 6.45 -4.68 12.35
N PRO A 145 5.21 -4.39 11.93
CA PRO A 145 4.33 -5.43 11.38
C PRO A 145 4.96 -6.07 10.14
N PRO A 146 5.24 -7.39 10.13
CA PRO A 146 6.05 -8.03 9.10
C PRO A 146 5.43 -8.01 7.70
N PHE A 147 4.12 -7.84 7.63
CA PHE A 147 3.36 -7.79 6.39
C PHE A 147 3.14 -6.36 5.85
N PHE A 148 3.33 -5.32 6.67
CA PHE A 148 2.89 -3.95 6.34
C PHE A 148 3.58 -3.38 5.10
N ASP A 149 4.88 -3.62 4.93
CA ASP A 149 5.63 -3.07 3.80
C ASP A 149 5.16 -3.62 2.44
N GLN A 150 4.55 -4.81 2.44
CA GLN A 150 4.02 -5.48 1.24
C GLN A 150 2.57 -5.06 0.91
N LEU A 151 1.89 -4.38 1.83
CA LEU A 151 0.53 -3.91 1.60
C LEU A 151 0.51 -2.81 0.52
N PRO A 152 -0.53 -2.76 -0.34
CA PRO A 152 -0.70 -1.68 -1.29
C PRO A 152 -0.92 -0.34 -0.58
N ASP A 153 -0.64 0.75 -1.29
CA ASP A 153 -0.99 2.10 -0.86
C ASP A 153 -1.69 2.84 -2.01
N LEU A 154 -2.99 2.87 -1.98
CA LEU A 154 -3.85 3.47 -3.00
C LEU A 154 -3.78 5.01 -2.99
N ALA A 155 -3.31 5.62 -1.91
CA ALA A 155 -3.14 7.07 -1.80
C ALA A 155 -1.82 7.57 -2.41
N ALA A 156 -0.92 6.66 -2.81
CA ALA A 156 0.38 6.98 -3.41
C ALA A 156 0.33 6.99 -4.96
N SER A 157 -0.80 6.69 -5.56
CA SER A 157 -1.01 6.59 -7.02
C SER A 157 -1.52 7.90 -7.62
#